data_48c9ce138a41b2f1c6062276c2fe5c3a
#
_entry.id   48c9ce138a41b2f1c6062276c2fe5c3a
#
_cell.length_a   1.000
_cell.length_b   1.000
_cell.length_c   1.000
_cell.angle_alpha   90.00
_cell.angle_beta   90.00
_cell.angle_gamma   90.00
#
_symmetry.space_group_name_H-M   'P 1'
#
loop_
_entity.id
_entity.type
_entity.pdbx_description
1 polymer ?
#
loop_
_entity_poly.entity_id
_entity_poly.type
_entity_poly.pdbx_seq_one_letter_code
_entity_poly.pdbx_strand_id
1 'polypeptide(L)'
;MKGEARETGQRVSGKLIDVSFGPDGALLTNLDVQGGVHVELPTEPQRPVRRILAGVMSTVGNEEEGLTEAAFTNDVEYREVTREGLVESRVDRVIRSTRLETNLREGIGIIENARFIGNVVFEDLAVDRVVASDTLETMLTGAGEGLQTAQFAGNVRFRDGTTEA
;
A
#
# COMPACT_ATOMS: atom_id res chain seq x y z
N MET A 1 16.62 1.20 25.41
CA MET A 1 16.42 1.07 24.90
C MET A 1 16.10 0.93 23.84
N LYS A 2 16.02 0.83 23.27
CA LYS A 2 15.95 0.90 22.32
C LYS A 2 15.40 0.11 21.61
N GLY A 3 15.14 0.04 21.17
CA GLY A 3 14.76 -0.42 20.24
C GLY A 3 13.87 -1.38 20.03
N GLU A 4 13.38 -1.87 20.39
CA GLU A 4 12.78 -2.89 20.14
C GLU A 4 11.52 -2.81 19.80
N ALA A 5 10.91 -2.27 20.08
CA ALA A 5 9.62 -2.36 19.84
C ALA A 5 9.16 -2.04 18.60
N ARG A 6 9.68 -1.46 17.91
CA ARG A 6 9.19 -0.99 16.85
C ARG A 6 9.01 -1.79 15.83
N GLU A 7 9.20 -2.81 15.88
CA GLU A 7 9.12 -3.59 14.80
C GLU A 7 7.82 -3.63 14.15
N THR A 8 6.78 -3.40 14.73
CA THR A 8 5.50 -3.47 14.07
C THR A 8 5.05 -2.15 13.50
N GLY A 9 5.82 -1.11 13.64
CA GLY A 9 5.37 0.20 13.21
C GLY A 9 5.36 0.42 11.72
N GLN A 10 4.57 1.36 11.26
CA GLN A 10 4.66 1.82 9.90
C GLN A 10 5.78 2.84 9.80
N ARG A 11 6.35 2.97 8.62
CA ARG A 11 7.44 3.91 8.39
C ARG A 11 7.18 4.67 7.10
N VAL A 12 7.32 5.97 7.15
CA VAL A 12 7.14 6.84 5.98
C VAL A 12 8.39 7.68 5.81
N SER A 13 8.90 7.76 4.59
CA SER A 13 10.05 8.61 4.30
C SER A 13 9.88 9.32 2.96
N GLY A 14 10.60 10.41 2.79
CA GLY A 14 10.62 11.23 1.58
C GLY A 14 11.57 12.39 1.77
N LYS A 15 11.71 13.24 0.78
CA LYS A 15 12.62 14.38 0.89
C LYS A 15 12.04 15.52 1.71
N LEU A 16 10.73 15.69 1.66
CA LEU A 16 10.05 16.74 2.42
C LEU A 16 8.82 16.14 3.04
N ILE A 17 8.64 16.32 4.32
CA ILE A 17 7.47 15.83 5.04
C ILE A 17 6.86 16.97 5.82
N ASP A 18 5.60 17.28 5.55
CA ASP A 18 4.83 18.28 6.28
C ASP A 18 3.80 17.57 7.14
N VAL A 19 3.74 17.90 8.40
CA VAL A 19 2.89 17.22 9.38
C VAL A 19 2.06 18.22 10.13
N SER A 20 0.79 17.93 10.35
CA SER A 20 -0.07 18.74 11.22
C SER A 20 -0.68 17.83 12.29
N PHE A 21 -0.89 18.40 13.46
CA PHE A 21 -1.47 17.68 14.58
C PHE A 21 -2.75 18.36 15.03
N GLY A 22 -3.61 17.64 15.72
CA GLY A 22 -4.78 18.22 16.34
C GLY A 22 -4.41 19.14 17.51
N PRO A 23 -5.39 19.81 18.12
CA PRO A 23 -5.10 20.79 19.16
C PRO A 23 -4.36 20.26 20.38
N ASP A 24 -4.55 18.99 20.71
CA ASP A 24 -3.87 18.37 21.84
C ASP A 24 -2.53 17.75 21.45
N GLY A 25 -2.16 17.81 20.18
CA GLY A 25 -0.92 17.24 19.71
C GLY A 25 -0.87 15.72 19.64
N ALA A 26 -2.01 15.08 19.87
CA ALA A 26 -2.02 13.62 19.95
C ALA A 26 -2.22 12.93 18.60
N LEU A 27 -3.10 13.45 17.77
CA LEU A 27 -3.41 12.82 16.50
C LEU A 27 -2.82 13.61 15.34
N LEU A 28 -2.32 12.87 14.35
CA LEU A 28 -1.92 13.47 13.09
C LEU A 28 -3.17 13.80 12.31
N THR A 29 -3.32 15.03 11.88
CA THR A 29 -4.46 15.43 11.06
C THR A 29 -4.06 15.65 9.61
N ASN A 30 -2.77 15.76 9.33
CA ASN A 30 -2.28 15.87 7.97
C ASN A 30 -0.85 15.34 7.89
N LEU A 31 -0.53 14.68 6.80
CA LEU A 31 0.81 14.19 6.54
C LEU A 31 1.02 14.20 5.02
N ASP A 32 1.79 15.15 4.54
CA ASP A 32 2.09 15.26 3.13
C ASP A 32 3.57 14.99 2.91
N VAL A 33 3.89 14.18 1.92
CA VAL A 33 5.26 13.75 1.66
C VAL A 33 5.59 13.95 0.19
N GLN A 34 6.76 14.49 -0.10
CA GLN A 34 7.21 14.73 -1.45
C GLN A 34 8.64 14.24 -1.64
N GLY A 35 8.99 13.97 -2.90
CA GLY A 35 10.36 13.64 -3.24
C GLY A 35 10.74 12.20 -2.96
N GLY A 36 10.02 11.28 -3.56
CA GLY A 36 10.33 9.86 -3.42
C GLY A 36 9.76 9.29 -2.13
N VAL A 37 8.45 9.06 -2.13
CA VAL A 37 7.73 8.52 -0.97
C VAL A 37 7.99 7.03 -0.85
N HIS A 38 8.29 6.58 0.35
CA HIS A 38 8.42 5.17 0.66
C HIS A 38 7.64 4.90 1.95
N VAL A 39 6.61 4.09 1.86
CA VAL A 39 5.81 3.71 3.03
C VAL A 39 5.96 2.21 3.25
N GLU A 40 6.35 1.84 4.48
CA GLU A 40 6.35 0.45 4.89
C GLU A 40 5.15 0.25 5.79
N LEU A 41 4.30 -0.70 5.45
CA LEU A 41 3.09 -0.96 6.21
C LEU A 41 3.36 -1.94 7.33
N PRO A 42 2.62 -1.86 8.44
CA PRO A 42 2.81 -2.79 9.54
C PRO A 42 2.59 -4.22 9.08
N THR A 43 3.43 -5.12 9.55
CA THR A 43 3.39 -6.51 9.12
C THR A 43 3.65 -7.42 10.30
N GLU A 44 2.83 -8.44 10.43
CA GLU A 44 3.03 -9.45 11.44
C GLU A 44 4.15 -10.41 11.03
N PRO A 45 4.80 -11.09 11.96
CA PRO A 45 5.99 -11.88 11.67
C PRO A 45 5.89 -12.91 10.55
N GLN A 46 4.78 -13.50 10.32
CA GLN A 46 4.68 -14.52 9.29
C GLN A 46 3.89 -14.10 8.07
N ARG A 47 3.71 -12.80 7.90
CA ARG A 47 2.96 -12.27 6.78
C ARG A 47 3.90 -11.62 5.77
N PRO A 48 3.46 -11.43 4.53
CA PRO A 48 4.29 -10.74 3.53
C PRO A 48 4.58 -9.30 3.95
N VAL A 49 5.75 -8.84 3.60
CA VAL A 49 6.11 -7.43 3.78
C VAL A 49 5.40 -6.62 2.70
N ARG A 50 4.82 -5.48 3.08
CA ARG A 50 4.06 -4.64 2.16
C ARG A 50 4.64 -3.23 2.15
N ARG A 51 4.77 -2.66 0.97
CA ARG A 51 5.30 -1.29 0.86
C ARG A 51 4.67 -0.56 -0.33
N ILE A 52 4.66 0.77 -0.24
CA ILE A 52 4.18 1.65 -1.30
C ILE A 52 5.29 2.63 -1.65
N LEU A 53 5.56 2.78 -2.94
CA LEU A 53 6.49 3.77 -3.46
C LEU A 53 5.70 4.72 -4.36
N ALA A 54 6.00 6.00 -4.30
CA ALA A 54 5.34 7.01 -5.14
C ALA A 54 6.20 8.26 -5.17
N GLY A 55 5.83 9.23 -5.99
CA GLY A 55 6.49 10.53 -5.98
C GLY A 55 5.97 11.43 -4.90
N VAL A 56 4.65 11.39 -4.68
CA VAL A 56 3.97 12.27 -3.72
C VAL A 56 2.91 11.49 -2.96
N MET A 57 2.74 11.82 -1.67
CA MET A 57 1.67 11.31 -0.84
C MET A 57 0.96 12.49 -0.22
N SER A 58 -0.37 12.52 -0.28
CA SER A 58 -1.20 13.53 0.35
C SER A 58 -2.22 12.84 1.22
N THR A 59 -2.53 13.41 2.37
CA THR A 59 -3.52 12.81 3.27
C THR A 59 -4.65 13.78 3.60
N VAL A 60 -5.75 13.24 4.08
CA VAL A 60 -6.86 13.98 4.64
C VAL A 60 -7.13 13.39 6.01
N GLY A 61 -7.42 14.22 6.97
CA GLY A 61 -7.73 13.78 8.32
C GLY A 61 -8.52 14.80 9.09
N ASN A 62 -8.87 14.46 10.32
CA ASN A 62 -9.60 15.36 11.20
C ASN A 62 -9.16 15.16 12.65
N GLU A 63 -9.67 16.00 13.55
CA GLU A 63 -9.23 15.98 14.93
C GLU A 63 -9.78 14.80 15.74
N GLU A 64 -10.82 14.17 15.27
CA GLU A 64 -11.40 13.05 15.99
C GLU A 64 -10.79 11.70 15.63
N GLU A 65 -10.53 11.50 14.35
CA GLU A 65 -10.06 10.22 13.87
C GLU A 65 -8.60 10.19 13.44
N GLY A 66 -8.01 11.37 13.26
CA GLY A 66 -6.67 11.44 12.69
C GLY A 66 -6.74 11.31 11.18
N LEU A 67 -5.81 10.63 10.56
CA LEU A 67 -5.77 10.45 9.12
C LEU A 67 -6.83 9.46 8.68
N THR A 68 -7.66 9.85 7.70
CA THR A 68 -8.75 9.02 7.20
C THR A 68 -8.56 8.58 5.75
N GLU A 69 -7.78 9.34 4.97
CA GLU A 69 -7.54 9.01 3.58
C GLU A 69 -6.12 9.35 3.19
N ALA A 70 -5.57 8.61 2.23
CA ALA A 70 -4.29 8.96 1.63
C ALA A 70 -4.35 8.74 0.13
N ALA A 71 -3.70 9.63 -0.62
CA ALA A 71 -3.57 9.50 -2.06
C ALA A 71 -2.09 9.53 -2.41
N PHE A 72 -1.68 8.63 -3.28
CA PHE A 72 -0.31 8.53 -3.76
C PHE A 72 -0.33 8.80 -5.26
N THR A 73 0.60 9.60 -5.75
CA THR A 73 0.66 9.92 -7.17
C THR A 73 2.11 9.88 -7.67
N ASN A 74 2.24 9.83 -8.99
CA ASN A 74 3.52 9.79 -9.68
C ASN A 74 4.25 8.46 -9.50
N ASP A 75 4.03 7.58 -10.45
CA ASP A 75 4.69 6.27 -10.51
C ASP A 75 4.49 5.46 -9.24
N VAL A 76 3.24 5.16 -8.95
CA VAL A 76 2.90 4.39 -7.75
C VAL A 76 3.24 2.92 -7.95
N GLU A 77 3.87 2.34 -6.95
CA GLU A 77 4.14 0.91 -6.92
C GLU A 77 3.79 0.36 -5.54
N TYR A 78 2.90 -0.61 -5.50
CA TYR A 78 2.58 -1.35 -4.27
C TYR A 78 3.17 -2.74 -4.41
N ARG A 79 3.82 -3.23 -3.37
CA ARG A 79 4.46 -4.54 -3.43
C ARG A 79 4.21 -5.36 -2.16
N GLU A 80 3.94 -6.66 -2.35
CA GLU A 80 3.84 -7.63 -1.28
C GLU A 80 4.85 -8.73 -1.54
N VAL A 81 5.73 -9.00 -0.60
CA VAL A 81 6.76 -10.03 -0.77
C VAL A 81 6.87 -10.88 0.48
N THR A 82 6.84 -12.20 0.31
CA THR A 82 7.07 -13.12 1.42
C THR A 82 8.51 -13.01 1.88
N ARG A 83 8.73 -12.93 3.18
CA ARG A 83 10.08 -12.87 3.73
C ARG A 83 10.84 -14.16 3.47
N GLU A 84 12.15 -14.03 3.38
CA GLU A 84 13.00 -15.19 3.21
C GLU A 84 12.81 -16.16 4.38
N GLY A 85 12.84 -17.44 4.08
CA GLY A 85 12.69 -18.47 5.10
C GLY A 85 11.27 -18.96 5.32
N LEU A 86 10.27 -18.25 4.81
CA LEU A 86 8.89 -18.70 4.90
C LEU A 86 8.56 -19.42 3.59
N VAL A 87 8.45 -20.72 3.66
CA VAL A 87 8.36 -21.54 2.46
C VAL A 87 6.96 -21.92 2.03
N GLU A 88 6.02 -21.91 2.96
CA GLU A 88 4.73 -22.50 2.65
C GLU A 88 3.89 -21.77 1.62
N SER A 89 3.85 -20.50 1.62
CA SER A 89 3.10 -19.80 0.60
C SER A 89 3.89 -18.59 0.16
N ARG A 90 4.47 -18.70 -1.01
CA ARG A 90 5.27 -17.63 -1.54
C ARG A 90 4.37 -16.60 -2.20
N VAL A 91 4.49 -15.37 -1.78
CA VAL A 91 3.77 -14.25 -2.37
C VAL A 91 4.80 -13.26 -2.92
N ASP A 92 4.63 -12.85 -4.15
CA ASP A 92 5.46 -11.81 -4.75
C ASP A 92 4.58 -11.09 -5.77
N ARG A 93 3.93 -10.02 -5.33
CA ARG A 93 2.97 -9.27 -6.13
C ARG A 93 3.38 -7.80 -6.22
N VAL A 94 3.19 -7.25 -7.41
CA VAL A 94 3.47 -5.84 -7.66
C VAL A 94 2.26 -5.24 -8.37
N ILE A 95 1.81 -4.07 -7.92
CA ILE A 95 0.78 -3.31 -8.61
C ILE A 95 1.36 -1.93 -8.92
N ARG A 96 1.32 -1.54 -10.18
CA ARG A 96 1.77 -0.22 -10.62
C ARG A 96 0.59 0.54 -11.19
N SER A 97 0.55 1.83 -10.91
CA SER A 97 -0.52 2.70 -11.42
C SER A 97 -0.06 4.16 -11.39
N THR A 98 -0.87 5.03 -11.98
CA THR A 98 -0.60 6.46 -11.94
C THR A 98 -0.97 7.04 -10.57
N ARG A 99 -2.02 6.50 -9.96
CA ARG A 99 -2.53 7.01 -8.69
C ARG A 99 -3.07 5.87 -7.83
N LEU A 100 -2.95 6.02 -6.54
CA LEU A 100 -3.53 5.10 -5.56
C LEU A 100 -4.27 5.92 -4.52
N GLU A 101 -5.54 5.57 -4.27
CA GLU A 101 -6.34 6.20 -3.23
C GLU A 101 -6.67 5.14 -2.19
N THR A 102 -6.57 5.50 -0.92
CA THR A 102 -6.80 4.57 0.18
C THR A 102 -7.67 5.19 1.25
N ASN A 103 -8.45 4.35 1.92
CA ASN A 103 -9.11 4.73 3.15
C ASN A 103 -8.29 4.17 4.30
N LEU A 104 -8.12 4.95 5.32
CA LEU A 104 -7.24 4.62 6.45
C LEU A 104 -8.03 4.49 7.73
N ARG A 105 -7.55 3.67 8.64
CA ARG A 105 -8.05 3.56 9.99
C ARG A 105 -6.85 3.43 10.91
N GLU A 106 -6.91 4.11 12.03
CA GLU A 106 -5.79 4.14 12.96
C GLU A 106 -4.54 4.68 12.30
N GLY A 107 -4.68 5.85 11.68
CA GLY A 107 -3.61 6.49 10.95
C GLY A 107 -3.26 5.69 9.71
N ILE A 108 -1.98 5.48 9.43
CA ILE A 108 -1.58 4.69 8.29
C ILE A 108 -1.50 3.21 8.65
N GLY A 109 -1.83 2.87 9.88
CA GLY A 109 -1.68 1.50 10.35
C GLY A 109 -2.56 0.50 9.63
N ILE A 110 -3.77 0.90 9.29
CA ILE A 110 -4.69 -0.01 8.60
C ILE A 110 -5.22 0.67 7.35
N ILE A 111 -4.96 0.05 6.21
CA ILE A 111 -5.55 0.48 4.94
C ILE A 111 -6.72 -0.45 4.68
N GLU A 112 -7.94 0.11 4.68
CA GLU A 112 -9.11 -0.73 4.47
C GLU A 112 -9.39 -0.99 3.02
N ASN A 113 -9.42 0.05 2.22
CA ASN A 113 -9.70 -0.05 0.80
C ASN A 113 -8.61 0.62 0.01
N ALA A 114 -8.26 0.07 -1.11
CA ALA A 114 -7.27 0.65 -2.00
C ALA A 114 -7.83 0.65 -3.42
N ARG A 115 -7.70 1.78 -4.11
CA ARG A 115 -8.14 1.92 -5.48
C ARG A 115 -6.97 2.44 -6.31
N PHE A 116 -6.51 1.62 -7.22
CA PHE A 116 -5.43 1.95 -8.14
C PHE A 116 -6.06 2.49 -9.43
N ILE A 117 -5.58 3.60 -9.93
CA ILE A 117 -6.19 4.31 -11.05
C ILE A 117 -5.15 4.68 -12.08
N GLY A 118 -5.43 4.37 -13.33
CA GLY A 118 -4.61 4.78 -14.46
C GLY A 118 -3.47 3.82 -14.78
N ASN A 119 -3.55 3.21 -15.94
CA ASN A 119 -2.52 2.30 -16.45
C ASN A 119 -2.12 1.25 -15.41
N VAL A 120 -3.13 0.61 -14.82
CA VAL A 120 -2.89 -0.37 -13.77
C VAL A 120 -2.28 -1.63 -14.35
N VAL A 121 -1.20 -2.10 -13.74
CA VAL A 121 -0.59 -3.38 -14.06
C VAL A 121 -0.39 -4.14 -12.76
N PHE A 122 -1.03 -5.29 -12.67
CA PHE A 122 -0.87 -6.20 -11.54
C PHE A 122 -0.03 -7.38 -12.02
N GLU A 123 1.02 -7.69 -11.29
CA GLU A 123 1.86 -8.85 -11.59
C GLU A 123 1.97 -9.73 -10.37
N ASP A 124 1.66 -11.01 -10.55
CA ASP A 124 1.91 -12.01 -9.51
C ASP A 124 3.10 -12.81 -10.00
N LEU A 125 4.27 -12.49 -9.48
CA LEU A 125 5.53 -13.06 -9.96
C LEU A 125 5.73 -14.50 -9.51
N ALA A 126 5.02 -14.94 -8.48
CA ALA A 126 5.14 -16.31 -8.00
C ALA A 126 4.49 -17.29 -8.97
N VAL A 127 3.50 -16.87 -9.73
CA VAL A 127 2.80 -17.74 -10.67
C VAL A 127 2.79 -17.21 -12.11
N ASP A 128 3.58 -16.19 -12.37
CA ASP A 128 3.70 -15.57 -13.70
C ASP A 128 2.36 -15.15 -14.29
N ARG A 129 1.62 -14.34 -13.52
CA ARG A 129 0.31 -13.84 -13.95
C ARG A 129 0.37 -12.32 -14.05
N VAL A 130 -0.23 -11.78 -15.10
CA VAL A 130 -0.28 -10.33 -15.30
C VAL A 130 -1.71 -9.93 -15.66
N VAL A 131 -2.20 -8.88 -15.02
CA VAL A 131 -3.48 -8.28 -15.36
C VAL A 131 -3.29 -6.80 -15.56
N ALA A 132 -3.75 -6.28 -16.68
CA ALA A 132 -3.72 -4.85 -16.96
C ALA A 132 -5.14 -4.33 -17.02
N SER A 133 -5.38 -3.12 -16.52
CA SER A 133 -6.72 -2.53 -16.53
C SER A 133 -6.62 -1.01 -16.33
N ASP A 134 -7.77 -0.33 -16.40
CA ASP A 134 -7.80 1.10 -16.11
C ASP A 134 -7.85 1.33 -14.61
N THR A 135 -8.57 0.48 -13.88
CA THR A 135 -8.66 0.58 -12.42
C THR A 135 -8.61 -0.79 -11.77
N LEU A 136 -8.19 -0.81 -10.52
CA LEU A 136 -8.19 -1.99 -9.68
C LEU A 136 -8.66 -1.56 -8.29
N GLU A 137 -9.71 -2.19 -7.79
CA GLU A 137 -10.15 -1.96 -6.42
C GLU A 137 -9.90 -3.22 -5.61
N THR A 138 -9.42 -3.04 -4.41
CA THR A 138 -9.14 -4.16 -3.54
C THR A 138 -9.40 -3.79 -2.09
N MET A 139 -9.64 -4.79 -1.26
CA MET A 139 -9.77 -4.62 0.17
C MET A 139 -8.54 -5.25 0.81
N LEU A 140 -7.89 -4.48 1.67
CA LEU A 140 -6.76 -4.95 2.43
C LEU A 140 -7.23 -5.06 3.87
N THR A 141 -7.61 -6.25 4.29
CA THR A 141 -8.20 -6.44 5.60
C THR A 141 -7.15 -6.87 6.60
N GLY A 142 -7.24 -6.31 7.77
CA GLY A 142 -6.36 -6.70 8.88
C GLY A 142 -4.91 -6.32 8.69
N ALA A 143 -4.17 -6.27 9.77
CA ALA A 143 -2.76 -5.97 9.70
C ALA A 143 -1.99 -7.16 9.12
N GLY A 144 -1.34 -6.96 8.00
CA GLY A 144 -0.49 -7.98 7.43
C GLY A 144 -1.16 -9.04 6.59
N GLU A 145 -2.47 -8.93 6.34
CA GLU A 145 -3.10 -9.96 5.55
C GLU A 145 -2.96 -9.79 4.05
N GLY A 146 -2.70 -8.60 3.57
CA GLY A 146 -2.48 -8.37 2.16
C GLY A 146 -3.76 -8.40 1.33
N LEU A 147 -3.61 -8.62 0.04
CA LEU A 147 -4.71 -8.59 -0.88
C LEU A 147 -5.67 -9.76 -0.69
N GLN A 148 -6.92 -9.46 -0.39
CA GLN A 148 -7.96 -10.47 -0.22
C GLN A 148 -8.82 -10.60 -1.47
N THR A 149 -9.17 -9.50 -2.09
CA THR A 149 -10.00 -9.50 -3.29
C THR A 149 -9.42 -8.47 -4.26
N ALA A 150 -9.69 -8.64 -5.52
CA ALA A 150 -9.25 -7.69 -6.53
C ALA A 150 -10.31 -7.63 -7.63
N GLN A 151 -10.76 -6.42 -7.94
CA GLN A 151 -11.71 -6.20 -9.01
C GLN A 151 -11.07 -5.27 -10.04
N PHE A 152 -10.84 -5.78 -11.23
CA PHE A 152 -10.25 -5.01 -12.32
C PHE A 152 -11.36 -4.51 -13.23
N ALA A 153 -11.25 -3.27 -13.68
CA ALA A 153 -12.27 -2.68 -14.55
C ALA A 153 -11.62 -1.78 -15.61
N GLY A 154 -12.23 -1.77 -16.78
CA GLY A 154 -11.78 -0.93 -17.90
C GLY A 154 -10.62 -1.54 -18.67
N ASN A 155 -10.87 -1.91 -19.93
CA ASN A 155 -9.85 -2.44 -20.82
C ASN A 155 -9.01 -3.55 -20.20
N VAL A 156 -9.67 -4.50 -19.53
CA VAL A 156 -8.98 -5.56 -18.79
C VAL A 156 -8.33 -6.56 -19.73
N ARG A 157 -7.05 -6.83 -19.48
CA ARG A 157 -6.30 -7.87 -20.19
C ARG A 157 -5.67 -8.77 -19.16
N PHE A 158 -5.86 -10.07 -19.32
CA PHE A 158 -5.35 -11.05 -18.38
C PHE A 158 -4.42 -12.01 -19.10
N ARG A 159 -3.28 -12.28 -18.53
CA ARG A 159 -2.32 -13.27 -19.04
C ARG A 159 -1.84 -14.14 -17.89
N ASP A 160 -1.93 -15.43 -18.07
CA ASP A 160 -1.41 -16.38 -17.10
C ASP A 160 -0.34 -17.16 -17.86
N GLY A 161 0.88 -17.08 -17.39
CA GLY A 161 2.02 -17.67 -18.08
C GLY A 161 1.96 -19.18 -18.25
N THR A 162 1.16 -19.82 -17.40
CA THR A 162 1.02 -21.26 -17.51
C THR A 162 0.04 -21.67 -18.59
N THR A 163 -0.69 -20.72 -19.18
CA THR A 163 -1.68 -21.04 -20.19
C THR A 163 -1.19 -20.74 -21.57
N GLU A 164 0.09 -20.72 -21.82
CA GLU A 164 0.51 -20.41 -23.08
C GLU A 164 0.25 -21.49 -24.00
N ALA A 165 -0.43 -21.30 -24.95
CA ALA A 165 -0.79 -22.35 -25.87
C ALA A 165 0.22 -22.52 -26.97
#